data_2d880059c1b1ec2ff82c2a0ba27589d1
#
_entry.id   2d880059c1b1ec2ff82c2a0ba27589d1
#
_cell.length_a   1.000
_cell.length_b   1.000
_cell.length_c   1.000
_cell.angle_alpha   90.00
_cell.angle_beta   90.00
_cell.angle_gamma   90.00
#
_symmetry.space_group_name_H-M   'P 1'
#
loop_
_entity.id
_entity.type
_entity.pdbx_description
1 polymer ?
#
loop_
_entity_poly.entity_id
_entity_poly.type
_entity_poly.pdbx_seq_one_letter_code
_entity_poly.pdbx_strand_id
1 'polypeptide(L)'
;MYQGETLSLTRLDGDFLEINFNNQNGSVNKFDSQTLDELRDAMAILKQAEFVKGLLLTSSKSVFVVGADITEFSVMFNATRDEFVSQAADVNRMFSDIEDLPYPTVAAINGFALGGGLEICLTCDKRVISSSASIGLPETSLGIMPGWGGTVRLPRLVGFNLALGWIVSGAPQSAD
;
A
#
# COMPACT_ATOMS: atom_id res chain seq x y z
N MET A 1 -1.70 9.80 17.85
CA MET A 1 -0.61 10.27 17.00
C MET A 1 -1.16 11.00 15.79
N TYR A 2 -1.92 10.35 14.92
CA TYR A 2 -2.60 10.98 13.78
C TYR A 2 -4.00 10.38 13.62
N GLN A 3 -4.99 11.19 13.28
CA GLN A 3 -6.35 10.74 12.98
C GLN A 3 -6.85 11.47 11.75
N GLY A 4 -6.96 10.75 10.64
CA GLY A 4 -7.54 11.22 9.39
C GLY A 4 -8.91 10.62 9.13
N GLU A 5 -9.46 10.91 7.96
CA GLU A 5 -10.73 10.38 7.44
C GLU A 5 -10.56 9.00 6.79
N THR A 6 -9.36 8.68 6.30
CA THR A 6 -9.08 7.46 5.54
C THR A 6 -8.15 6.51 6.28
N LEU A 7 -7.29 7.03 7.15
CA LEU A 7 -6.40 6.24 7.99
C LEU A 7 -6.11 6.91 9.33
N SER A 8 -5.57 6.13 10.25
CA SER A 8 -5.05 6.62 11.52
C SER A 8 -3.65 6.05 11.80
N LEU A 9 -2.86 6.79 12.59
CA LEU A 9 -1.60 6.31 13.15
C LEU A 9 -1.72 6.33 14.67
N THR A 10 -1.65 5.17 15.30
CA THR A 10 -1.79 5.00 16.76
C THR A 10 -0.58 4.30 17.35
N ARG A 11 -0.29 4.59 18.62
CA ARG A 11 0.69 3.82 19.41
C ARG A 11 -0.07 2.75 20.18
N LEU A 12 0.32 1.51 19.98
CA LEU A 12 -0.18 0.34 20.69
C LEU A 12 0.67 0.05 21.93
N ASP A 13 0.19 -0.84 22.79
CA ASP A 13 0.96 -1.34 23.93
C ASP A 13 2.29 -1.96 23.48
N GLY A 14 3.33 -1.79 24.29
CA GLY A 14 4.64 -2.35 24.00
C GLY A 14 5.47 -1.60 22.97
N ASP A 15 5.14 -0.33 22.71
CA ASP A 15 5.86 0.58 21.79
C ASP A 15 5.77 0.18 20.31
N PHE A 16 4.72 -0.51 19.91
CA PHE A 16 4.39 -0.72 18.50
C PHE A 16 3.55 0.44 17.97
N LEU A 17 3.69 0.71 16.68
CA LEU A 17 2.84 1.67 15.95
C LEU A 17 1.93 0.92 14.99
N GLU A 18 0.77 1.49 14.72
CA GLU A 18 -0.20 0.96 13.76
C GLU A 18 -0.65 2.06 12.81
N ILE A 19 -0.50 1.83 11.51
CA ILE A 19 -1.29 2.52 10.49
C ILE A 19 -2.49 1.64 10.21
N ASN A 20 -3.68 2.15 10.54
CA ASN A 20 -4.94 1.48 10.25
C ASN A 20 -5.66 2.20 9.12
N PHE A 21 -5.88 1.49 8.00
CA PHE A 21 -6.69 1.99 6.89
C PHE A 21 -8.18 1.80 7.21
N ASN A 22 -8.92 2.90 7.24
CA ASN A 22 -10.35 2.89 7.57
C ASN A 22 -11.07 4.08 6.93
N ASN A 23 -11.20 4.07 5.62
CA ASN A 23 -11.86 5.14 4.87
C ASN A 23 -13.31 5.34 5.35
N GLN A 24 -13.58 6.47 6.03
CA GLN A 24 -14.89 6.81 6.57
C GLN A 24 -15.91 7.18 5.47
N ASN A 25 -15.43 7.59 4.31
CA ASN A 25 -16.22 8.10 3.20
C ASN A 25 -16.54 7.03 2.14
N GLY A 26 -16.13 5.76 2.38
CA GLY A 26 -16.32 4.68 1.43
C GLY A 26 -16.43 3.30 2.06
N SER A 27 -16.94 2.35 1.30
CA SER A 27 -17.07 0.95 1.72
C SER A 27 -15.73 0.19 1.69
N VAL A 28 -14.74 0.70 0.96
CA VAL A 28 -13.42 0.08 0.80
C VAL A 28 -12.31 1.09 1.05
N ASN A 29 -11.13 0.61 1.41
CA ASN A 29 -9.92 1.41 1.41
C ASN A 29 -9.31 1.43 0.01
N LYS A 30 -8.93 2.60 -0.47
CA LYS A 30 -8.25 2.84 -1.75
C LYS A 30 -7.24 3.97 -1.57
N PHE A 31 -6.30 4.06 -2.49
CA PHE A 31 -5.41 5.21 -2.58
C PHE A 31 -6.01 6.24 -3.53
N ASP A 32 -6.83 7.13 -2.99
CA ASP A 32 -7.19 8.41 -3.59
C ASP A 32 -6.23 9.51 -3.10
N SER A 33 -6.38 10.70 -3.64
CA SER A 33 -5.54 11.85 -3.29
C SER A 33 -5.55 12.11 -1.79
N GLN A 34 -6.72 12.01 -1.13
CA GLN A 34 -6.84 12.20 0.31
C GLN A 34 -6.06 11.15 1.11
N THR A 35 -6.19 9.86 0.76
CA THR A 35 -5.48 8.78 1.46
C THR A 35 -3.97 8.91 1.31
N LEU A 36 -3.50 9.33 0.12
CA LEU A 36 -2.06 9.56 -0.10
C LEU A 36 -1.54 10.75 0.71
N ASP A 37 -2.30 11.82 0.84
CA ASP A 37 -1.93 12.99 1.66
C ASP A 37 -1.89 12.61 3.15
N GLU A 38 -2.92 11.91 3.64
CA GLU A 38 -2.96 11.43 5.02
C GLU A 38 -1.83 10.44 5.34
N LEU A 39 -1.49 9.57 4.38
CA LEU A 39 -0.34 8.66 4.53
C LEU A 39 0.98 9.44 4.59
N ARG A 40 1.12 10.52 3.82
CA ARG A 40 2.30 11.39 3.87
C ARG A 40 2.44 12.05 5.25
N ASP A 41 1.34 12.55 5.82
CA ASP A 41 1.32 13.13 7.15
C ASP A 41 1.69 12.09 8.23
N ALA A 42 1.13 10.89 8.15
CA ALA A 42 1.47 9.78 9.04
C ALA A 42 2.96 9.40 8.93
N MET A 43 3.51 9.34 7.72
CA MET A 43 4.94 9.07 7.50
C MET A 43 5.85 10.15 8.07
N ALA A 44 5.46 11.42 8.03
CA ALA A 44 6.21 12.51 8.66
C ALA A 44 6.32 12.33 10.19
N ILE A 45 5.26 11.83 10.82
CA ILE A 45 5.24 11.50 12.25
C ILE A 45 6.08 10.25 12.53
N LEU A 46 5.95 9.20 11.71
CA LEU A 46 6.73 7.96 11.86
C LEU A 46 8.23 8.19 11.83
N LYS A 47 8.71 9.05 10.92
CA LYS A 47 10.14 9.39 10.81
C LYS A 47 10.72 10.10 12.04
N GLN A 48 9.87 10.71 12.85
CA GLN A 48 10.25 11.42 14.09
C GLN A 48 9.93 10.60 15.34
N ALA A 49 9.29 9.44 15.21
CA ALA A 49 8.86 8.64 16.33
C ALA A 49 10.06 7.95 17.00
N GLU A 50 10.22 8.16 18.29
CA GLU A 50 11.25 7.53 19.10
C GLU A 50 10.72 6.30 19.85
N PHE A 51 11.62 5.40 20.22
CA PHE A 51 11.32 4.19 21.01
C PHE A 51 10.27 3.27 20.36
N VAL A 52 10.32 3.14 19.02
CA VAL A 52 9.42 2.26 18.26
C VAL A 52 10.05 0.88 18.11
N LYS A 53 9.28 -0.16 18.42
CA LYS A 53 9.70 -1.57 18.25
C LYS A 53 9.20 -2.22 16.97
N GLY A 54 8.23 -1.63 16.31
CA GLY A 54 7.71 -2.12 15.03
C GLY A 54 6.49 -1.37 14.57
N LEU A 55 6.16 -1.52 13.28
CA LEU A 55 5.00 -0.94 12.61
C LEU A 55 4.09 -2.05 12.09
N LEU A 56 2.79 -1.90 12.33
CA LEU A 56 1.72 -2.71 11.75
C LEU A 56 0.97 -1.88 10.70
N LEU A 57 0.72 -2.48 9.53
CA LEU A 57 -0.26 -1.98 8.57
C LEU A 57 -1.50 -2.86 8.67
N THR A 58 -2.65 -2.28 8.97
CA THR A 58 -3.91 -2.99 9.21
C THR A 58 -5.07 -2.34 8.45
N SER A 59 -6.21 -3.00 8.42
CA SER A 59 -7.46 -2.44 7.87
C SER A 59 -8.63 -2.77 8.78
N SER A 60 -9.48 -1.77 9.02
CA SER A 60 -10.78 -1.94 9.71
C SER A 60 -11.92 -2.31 8.76
N LYS A 61 -11.68 -2.39 7.44
CA LYS A 61 -12.66 -2.84 6.45
C LYS A 61 -12.56 -4.35 6.22
N SER A 62 -13.53 -4.92 5.52
CA SER A 62 -13.49 -6.31 5.05
C SER A 62 -12.46 -6.57 3.96
N VAL A 63 -11.94 -5.52 3.35
CA VAL A 63 -10.81 -5.53 2.40
C VAL A 63 -9.60 -4.85 3.03
N PHE A 64 -8.39 -5.17 2.57
CA PHE A 64 -7.20 -4.44 3.02
C PHE A 64 -7.14 -3.07 2.33
N VAL A 65 -6.62 -3.00 1.10
CA VAL A 65 -6.64 -1.82 0.22
C VAL A 65 -6.76 -2.30 -1.22
N VAL A 66 -7.73 -1.79 -1.98
CA VAL A 66 -8.05 -2.30 -3.33
C VAL A 66 -7.30 -1.57 -4.47
N GLY A 67 -6.27 -0.81 -4.15
CA GLY A 67 -5.43 -0.11 -5.12
C GLY A 67 -5.72 1.38 -5.23
N ALA A 68 -5.24 2.00 -6.30
CA ALA A 68 -5.48 3.40 -6.60
C ALA A 68 -6.95 3.65 -7.00
N ASP A 69 -7.44 4.85 -6.73
CA ASP A 69 -8.77 5.24 -7.19
C ASP A 69 -8.77 5.48 -8.71
N ILE A 70 -9.33 4.52 -9.43
CA ILE A 70 -9.42 4.61 -10.91
C ILE A 70 -10.29 5.78 -11.40
N THR A 71 -11.15 6.35 -10.55
CA THR A 71 -11.97 7.51 -10.92
C THR A 71 -11.13 8.79 -11.03
N GLU A 72 -9.98 8.84 -10.36
CA GLU A 72 -9.02 9.95 -10.45
C GLU A 72 -8.08 9.83 -11.69
N PHE A 73 -8.07 8.69 -12.38
CA PHE A 73 -7.21 8.48 -13.55
C PHE A 73 -7.48 9.44 -14.70
N SER A 74 -8.72 9.91 -14.84
CA SER A 74 -9.04 10.92 -15.88
C SER A 74 -8.27 12.24 -15.67
N VAL A 75 -8.04 12.64 -14.42
CA VAL A 75 -7.22 13.82 -14.09
C VAL A 75 -5.75 13.52 -14.36
N MET A 76 -5.29 12.34 -13.97
CA MET A 76 -3.92 11.90 -14.15
C MET A 76 -3.54 11.79 -15.65
N PHE A 77 -4.43 11.29 -16.51
CA PHE A 77 -4.17 11.18 -17.95
C PHE A 77 -4.18 12.54 -18.68
N ASN A 78 -4.74 13.59 -18.07
CA ASN A 78 -4.67 14.96 -18.58
C ASN A 78 -3.47 15.75 -18.03
N ALA A 79 -2.73 15.20 -17.07
CA ALA A 79 -1.52 15.81 -16.54
C ALA A 79 -0.38 15.80 -17.58
N THR A 80 0.53 16.73 -17.46
CA THR A 80 1.76 16.72 -18.25
C THR A 80 2.62 15.52 -17.84
N ARG A 81 3.53 15.11 -18.72
CA ARG A 81 4.49 14.04 -18.41
C ARG A 81 5.27 14.31 -17.13
N ASP A 82 5.70 15.55 -16.92
CA ASP A 82 6.53 15.91 -15.77
C ASP A 82 5.72 15.89 -14.46
N GLU A 83 4.47 16.33 -14.47
CA GLU A 83 3.55 16.21 -13.34
C GLU A 83 3.28 14.74 -13.00
N PHE A 84 2.99 13.91 -14.01
CA PHE A 84 2.77 12.47 -13.82
C PHE A 84 4.00 11.77 -13.22
N VAL A 85 5.19 12.04 -13.77
CA VAL A 85 6.45 11.47 -13.26
C VAL A 85 6.72 11.93 -11.83
N SER A 86 6.46 13.21 -11.51
CA SER A 86 6.64 13.75 -10.17
C SER A 86 5.72 13.07 -9.16
N GLN A 87 4.43 12.95 -9.47
CA GLN A 87 3.45 12.29 -8.59
C GLN A 87 3.79 10.81 -8.36
N ALA A 88 4.13 10.09 -9.42
CA ALA A 88 4.53 8.69 -9.30
C ALA A 88 5.82 8.53 -8.47
N ALA A 89 6.79 9.41 -8.64
CA ALA A 89 8.03 9.42 -7.87
C ALA A 89 7.77 9.71 -6.37
N ASP A 90 6.84 10.60 -6.06
CA ASP A 90 6.51 10.94 -4.67
C ASP A 90 5.86 9.75 -3.93
N VAL A 91 4.93 9.04 -4.56
CA VAL A 91 4.35 7.81 -3.96
C VAL A 91 5.42 6.72 -3.81
N ASN A 92 6.25 6.50 -4.84
CA ASN A 92 7.34 5.53 -4.75
C ASN A 92 8.32 5.85 -3.62
N ARG A 93 8.65 7.14 -3.42
CA ARG A 93 9.51 7.58 -2.31
C ARG A 93 8.84 7.30 -0.97
N MET A 94 7.57 7.64 -0.81
CA MET A 94 6.83 7.38 0.43
C MET A 94 6.77 5.87 0.75
N PHE A 95 6.57 5.02 -0.25
CA PHE A 95 6.61 3.56 -0.08
C PHE A 95 8.02 3.07 0.27
N SER A 96 9.06 3.62 -0.34
CA SER A 96 10.45 3.31 0.04
C SER A 96 10.79 3.80 1.45
N ASP A 97 10.25 4.92 1.88
CA ASP A 97 10.41 5.40 3.26
C ASP A 97 9.84 4.41 4.30
N ILE A 98 8.79 3.64 3.96
CA ILE A 98 8.28 2.55 4.83
C ILE A 98 9.29 1.39 4.88
N GLU A 99 9.86 1.02 3.72
CA GLU A 99 10.85 -0.04 3.59
C GLU A 99 12.15 0.29 4.36
N ASP A 100 12.50 1.58 4.43
CA ASP A 100 13.72 2.09 5.07
C ASP A 100 13.53 2.41 6.57
N LEU A 101 12.38 2.12 7.18
CA LEU A 101 12.16 2.35 8.60
C LEU A 101 13.13 1.51 9.44
N PRO A 102 13.70 2.05 10.53
CA PRO A 102 14.74 1.37 11.33
C PRO A 102 14.22 0.30 12.29
N TYR A 103 12.97 -0.12 12.12
CA TYR A 103 12.30 -1.13 12.94
C TYR A 103 11.44 -2.06 12.09
N PRO A 104 11.14 -3.28 12.55
CA PRO A 104 10.37 -4.26 11.79
C PRO A 104 8.97 -3.73 11.39
N THR A 105 8.57 -4.08 10.18
CA THR A 105 7.27 -3.70 9.61
C THR A 105 6.47 -4.94 9.20
N VAL A 106 5.18 -4.96 9.50
CA VAL A 106 4.28 -6.09 9.19
C VAL A 106 2.98 -5.60 8.56
N ALA A 107 2.63 -6.15 7.40
CA ALA A 107 1.30 -5.99 6.82
C ALA A 107 0.38 -7.14 7.25
N ALA A 108 -0.73 -6.82 7.91
CA ALA A 108 -1.76 -7.77 8.33
C ALA A 108 -2.93 -7.74 7.33
N ILE A 109 -2.85 -8.58 6.30
CA ILE A 109 -3.76 -8.57 5.14
C ILE A 109 -5.00 -9.39 5.47
N ASN A 110 -6.11 -8.72 5.75
CA ASN A 110 -7.36 -9.33 6.19
C ASN A 110 -8.37 -9.57 5.06
N GLY A 111 -8.09 -9.11 3.83
CA GLY A 111 -8.97 -9.22 2.68
C GLY A 111 -8.22 -8.88 1.38
N PHE A 112 -8.91 -8.30 0.40
CA PHE A 112 -8.27 -7.92 -0.85
C PHE A 112 -7.18 -6.86 -0.66
N ALA A 113 -5.94 -7.18 -1.11
CA ALA A 113 -4.83 -6.25 -1.27
C ALA A 113 -4.41 -6.25 -2.74
N LEU A 114 -4.87 -5.26 -3.51
CA LEU A 114 -4.73 -5.23 -4.96
C LEU A 114 -3.98 -3.98 -5.42
N GLY A 115 -3.20 -4.10 -6.49
CA GLY A 115 -2.44 -2.98 -7.05
C GLY A 115 -1.59 -2.29 -6.00
N GLY A 116 -1.73 -0.97 -5.86
CA GLY A 116 -1.06 -0.18 -4.83
C GLY A 116 -1.25 -0.74 -3.40
N GLY A 117 -2.37 -1.42 -3.12
CA GLY A 117 -2.62 -2.09 -1.85
C GLY A 117 -1.70 -3.29 -1.63
N LEU A 118 -1.35 -4.05 -2.67
CA LEU A 118 -0.29 -5.05 -2.57
C LEU A 118 1.08 -4.38 -2.56
N GLU A 119 1.28 -3.34 -3.36
CA GLU A 119 2.57 -2.65 -3.46
C GLU A 119 3.03 -2.09 -2.11
N ILE A 120 2.12 -1.50 -1.30
CA ILE A 120 2.48 -1.08 0.06
C ILE A 120 2.76 -2.27 1.00
N CYS A 121 2.04 -3.40 0.85
CA CYS A 121 2.36 -4.61 1.63
C CYS A 121 3.75 -5.17 1.29
N LEU A 122 4.21 -5.00 0.05
CA LEU A 122 5.53 -5.45 -0.39
C LEU A 122 6.67 -4.62 0.20
N THR A 123 6.42 -3.43 0.72
CA THR A 123 7.42 -2.62 1.43
C THR A 123 7.69 -3.13 2.85
N CYS A 124 6.77 -3.88 3.43
CA CYS A 124 6.94 -4.41 4.78
C CYS A 124 7.93 -5.57 4.81
N ASP A 125 8.63 -5.76 5.95
CA ASP A 125 9.51 -6.92 6.17
C ASP A 125 8.74 -8.23 6.15
N LYS A 126 7.54 -8.24 6.74
CA LYS A 126 6.69 -9.44 6.84
C LYS A 126 5.24 -9.12 6.42
N ARG A 127 4.58 -10.15 5.93
CA ARG A 127 3.15 -10.16 5.59
C ARG A 127 2.51 -11.35 6.26
N VAL A 128 1.40 -11.07 6.96
CA VAL A 128 0.49 -12.10 7.50
C VAL A 128 -0.81 -11.96 6.71
N ILE A 129 -1.28 -13.05 6.13
CA ILE A 129 -2.44 -13.05 5.26
C ILE A 129 -3.54 -13.95 5.84
N SER A 130 -4.78 -13.47 5.87
CA SER A 130 -5.93 -14.29 6.20
C SER A 130 -6.16 -15.36 5.12
N SER A 131 -6.60 -16.54 5.50
CA SER A 131 -6.95 -17.61 4.54
C SER A 131 -8.05 -17.21 3.55
N SER A 132 -8.88 -16.23 3.90
CA SER A 132 -9.92 -15.68 3.01
C SER A 132 -9.45 -14.49 2.17
N ALA A 133 -8.21 -14.01 2.36
CA ALA A 133 -7.69 -12.87 1.65
C ALA A 133 -7.16 -13.24 0.25
N SER A 134 -7.05 -12.21 -0.59
CA SER A 134 -6.51 -12.35 -1.94
C SER A 134 -5.65 -11.16 -2.28
N ILE A 135 -4.51 -11.41 -2.92
CA ILE A 135 -3.52 -10.39 -3.28
C ILE A 135 -3.29 -10.39 -4.79
N GLY A 136 -2.91 -9.27 -5.37
CA GLY A 136 -2.61 -9.24 -6.81
C GLY A 136 -2.22 -7.87 -7.34
N LEU A 137 -1.72 -7.89 -8.57
CA LEU A 137 -1.35 -6.69 -9.34
C LEU A 137 -2.20 -6.67 -10.64
N PRO A 138 -3.47 -6.21 -10.57
CA PRO A 138 -4.42 -6.28 -11.69
C PRO A 138 -4.25 -5.17 -12.72
N GLU A 139 -3.21 -4.36 -12.65
CA GLU A 139 -2.99 -3.16 -13.45
C GLU A 139 -3.04 -3.43 -14.95
N THR A 140 -2.53 -4.58 -15.40
CA THR A 140 -2.54 -4.97 -16.83
C THR A 140 -3.95 -5.14 -17.39
N SER A 141 -4.92 -5.52 -16.55
CA SER A 141 -6.34 -5.58 -16.92
C SER A 141 -6.94 -4.19 -17.22
N LEU A 142 -6.28 -3.13 -16.76
CA LEU A 142 -6.63 -1.72 -16.99
C LEU A 142 -5.75 -1.08 -18.08
N GLY A 143 -4.86 -1.85 -18.74
CA GLY A 143 -3.95 -1.34 -19.76
C GLY A 143 -2.77 -0.53 -19.20
N ILE A 144 -2.47 -0.65 -17.92
CA ILE A 144 -1.35 0.02 -17.24
C ILE A 144 -0.41 -1.03 -16.59
N MET A 145 0.64 -0.57 -15.92
CA MET A 145 1.59 -1.41 -15.18
C MET A 145 1.58 -1.03 -13.70
N PRO A 146 1.95 -1.96 -12.78
CA PRO A 146 2.19 -1.62 -11.38
C PRO A 146 3.25 -0.52 -11.28
N GLY A 147 2.86 0.63 -10.72
CA GLY A 147 3.65 1.87 -10.78
C GLY A 147 4.34 2.25 -9.47
N TRP A 148 4.00 1.59 -8.36
CA TRP A 148 4.50 1.97 -7.02
C TRP A 148 5.46 0.92 -6.42
N GLY A 149 6.16 0.21 -7.31
CA GLY A 149 7.28 -0.67 -6.96
C GLY A 149 6.94 -2.16 -6.99
N GLY A 150 5.72 -2.56 -7.35
CA GLY A 150 5.33 -3.97 -7.48
C GLY A 150 6.20 -4.74 -8.48
N THR A 151 6.53 -4.12 -9.61
CA THR A 151 7.44 -4.69 -10.62
C THR A 151 8.88 -4.91 -10.13
N VAL A 152 9.27 -4.27 -9.04
CA VAL A 152 10.60 -4.36 -8.44
C VAL A 152 10.59 -5.29 -7.22
N ARG A 153 9.65 -5.10 -6.30
CA ARG A 153 9.61 -5.82 -5.01
C ARG A 153 9.08 -7.24 -5.15
N LEU A 154 8.03 -7.46 -5.95
CA LEU A 154 7.45 -8.79 -6.11
C LEU A 154 8.45 -9.81 -6.67
N PRO A 155 9.22 -9.53 -7.76
CA PRO A 155 10.20 -10.48 -8.27
C PRO A 155 11.33 -10.82 -7.29
N ARG A 156 11.69 -9.91 -6.40
CA ARG A 156 12.68 -10.15 -5.35
C ARG A 156 12.18 -11.10 -4.26
N LEU A 157 10.86 -11.12 -4.06
CA LEU A 157 10.21 -11.94 -3.03
C LEU A 157 9.88 -13.35 -3.54
N VAL A 158 9.28 -13.48 -4.74
CA VAL A 158 8.76 -14.75 -5.26
C VAL A 158 9.55 -15.30 -6.44
N GLY A 159 10.56 -14.59 -6.93
CA GLY A 159 11.32 -14.93 -8.14
C GLY A 159 10.67 -14.38 -9.41
N PHE A 160 11.53 -14.18 -10.45
CA PHE A 160 11.14 -13.48 -11.67
C PHE A 160 9.98 -14.14 -12.41
N ASN A 161 10.03 -15.46 -12.62
CA ASN A 161 9.04 -16.15 -13.45
C ASN A 161 7.63 -16.11 -12.84
N LEU A 162 7.53 -16.31 -11.53
CA LEU A 162 6.24 -16.25 -10.83
C LEU A 162 5.70 -14.83 -10.81
N ALA A 163 6.54 -13.86 -10.49
CA ALA A 163 6.14 -12.45 -10.50
C ALA A 163 5.69 -11.98 -11.89
N LEU A 164 6.39 -12.38 -12.95
CA LEU A 164 6.00 -12.07 -14.33
C LEU A 164 4.62 -12.64 -14.64
N GLY A 165 4.36 -13.90 -14.27
CA GLY A 165 3.05 -14.53 -14.43
C GLY A 165 1.93 -13.77 -13.73
N TRP A 166 2.13 -13.35 -12.48
CA TRP A 166 1.15 -12.57 -11.72
C TRP A 166 0.89 -11.20 -12.34
N ILE A 167 1.95 -10.47 -12.70
CA ILE A 167 1.85 -9.12 -13.28
C ILE A 167 1.18 -9.18 -14.66
N VAL A 168 1.57 -10.12 -15.53
CA VAL A 168 1.02 -10.20 -16.89
C VAL A 168 -0.44 -10.66 -16.89
N SER A 169 -0.78 -11.64 -16.06
CA SER A 169 -2.17 -12.12 -15.97
C SER A 169 -3.10 -11.11 -15.28
N GLY A 170 -2.59 -10.29 -14.36
CA GLY A 170 -3.40 -9.46 -13.48
C GLY A 170 -4.34 -10.23 -12.56
N ALA A 171 -4.24 -11.56 -12.52
CA ALA A 171 -5.13 -12.40 -11.74
C ALA A 171 -4.78 -12.35 -10.26
N PRO A 172 -5.78 -12.19 -9.36
CA PRO A 172 -5.56 -12.27 -7.93
C PRO A 172 -5.11 -13.68 -7.51
N GLN A 173 -4.29 -13.76 -6.49
CA GLN A 173 -3.78 -14.98 -5.88
C GLN A 173 -4.44 -15.19 -4.52
N SER A 174 -4.84 -16.42 -4.20
CA SER A 174 -5.35 -16.79 -2.87
C SER A 174 -4.21 -16.97 -1.86
N ALA A 175 -4.58 -17.06 -0.59
CA ALA A 175 -3.63 -17.32 0.50
C ALA A 175 -3.17 -18.79 0.58
N ASP A 176 -3.82 -19.71 -0.17
CA ASP A 176 -3.56 -21.15 -0.21
C ASP A 176 -2.48 -21.52 -1.23
#